data_081b48a4d4f178e6f5a9320b442547cf
#
_entry.id   081b48a4d4f178e6f5a9320b442547cf
#
_cell.length_a   1.000
_cell.length_b   1.000
_cell.length_c   1.000
_cell.angle_alpha   90.00
_cell.angle_beta   90.00
_cell.angle_gamma   90.00
#
_symmetry.space_group_name_H-M   'P 1'
#
loop_
_entity.id
_entity.type
_entity.pdbx_description
1 polymer ?
#
loop_
_entity_poly.entity_id
_entity_poly.type
_entity_poly.pdbx_seq_one_letter_code
_entity_poly.pdbx_strand_id
1 'polypeptide(L)'
;MKKKIINFINKKNKSKIVSLTAYSKNIASILDKYCDLILVGDSLGTVLYNFSSTKKVTLEMMIEHSKSVRMGVKKSLMVVDMPHNTYRNSKEALKNAKKIISKTKCDAVKLEGGKKIIQIIKTLIKNKIPVMGHLGVLPQSAKNFRFKGKKIKERKNIIRDSKLLEEAGVFSIILECIESSLAKEITKITNIPTIGIGASVNCDGQVLVTDDLIGLNKIKVRFVKKYSNIEKDINNAALKFKKDVIANKFPSKKYSY
;
A
#
# COMPACT_ATOMS: atom_id res chain seq x y z
N MET A 1 -5.39 -14.46 -15.92
CA MET A 1 -4.81 -13.35 -15.09
C MET A 1 -4.83 -12.07 -15.91
N LYS A 2 -5.11 -10.88 -15.28
CA LYS A 2 -5.12 -9.60 -16.02
C LYS A 2 -3.73 -9.28 -16.57
N LYS A 3 -3.62 -8.72 -17.78
CA LYS A 3 -2.35 -8.36 -18.46
C LYS A 3 -1.41 -7.53 -17.55
N LYS A 4 -1.94 -6.57 -16.80
CA LYS A 4 -1.14 -5.75 -15.86
C LYS A 4 -0.44 -6.58 -14.78
N ILE A 5 -1.09 -7.62 -14.25
CA ILE A 5 -0.49 -8.50 -13.21
C ILE A 5 0.62 -9.36 -13.82
N ILE A 6 0.44 -9.88 -15.02
CA ILE A 6 1.47 -10.65 -15.73
C ILE A 6 2.71 -9.76 -15.95
N ASN A 7 2.50 -8.54 -16.46
CA ASN A 7 3.58 -7.58 -16.67
C ASN A 7 4.31 -7.24 -15.36
N PHE A 8 3.57 -7.14 -14.26
CA PHE A 8 4.15 -6.87 -12.94
C PHE A 8 5.00 -8.07 -12.45
N ILE A 9 4.50 -9.30 -12.55
CA ILE A 9 5.25 -10.51 -12.19
C ILE A 9 6.54 -10.61 -13.02
N ASN A 10 6.47 -10.32 -14.31
CA ASN A 10 7.60 -10.41 -15.25
C ASN A 10 8.74 -9.42 -14.94
N LYS A 11 8.56 -8.47 -14.02
CA LYS A 11 9.63 -7.60 -13.52
C LYS A 11 10.55 -8.29 -12.51
N LYS A 12 10.13 -9.42 -11.94
CA LYS A 12 10.97 -10.22 -11.04
C LYS A 12 12.34 -10.48 -11.66
N ASN A 13 13.41 -10.14 -10.94
CA ASN A 13 14.81 -10.26 -11.34
C ASN A 13 15.22 -9.48 -12.63
N LYS A 14 14.35 -8.64 -13.20
CA LYS A 14 14.61 -7.88 -14.42
C LYS A 14 14.71 -6.38 -14.19
N SER A 15 13.79 -5.83 -13.42
CA SER A 15 13.76 -4.39 -13.11
C SER A 15 13.13 -4.13 -11.77
N LYS A 16 13.52 -3.03 -11.12
CA LYS A 16 12.93 -2.63 -9.84
C LYS A 16 11.50 -2.15 -10.04
N ILE A 17 10.67 -2.45 -9.06
CA ILE A 17 9.26 -2.07 -9.00
C ILE A 17 9.11 -0.86 -8.08
N VAL A 18 8.52 0.20 -8.60
CA VAL A 18 8.22 1.41 -7.85
C VAL A 18 6.75 1.39 -7.43
N SER A 19 6.50 1.52 -6.12
CA SER A 19 5.16 1.54 -5.57
C SER A 19 4.99 2.68 -4.57
N LEU A 20 3.84 3.35 -4.64
CA LEU A 20 3.44 4.39 -3.69
C LEU A 20 1.96 4.24 -3.33
N THR A 21 1.57 4.77 -2.15
CA THR A 21 0.15 4.82 -1.80
C THR A 21 -0.53 6.02 -2.45
N ALA A 22 -1.83 5.90 -2.70
CA ALA A 22 -2.67 7.04 -3.04
C ALA A 22 -4.07 6.88 -2.43
N TYR A 23 -4.70 8.01 -2.10
CA TYR A 23 -6.01 8.04 -1.46
C TYR A 23 -6.99 8.97 -2.18
N SER A 24 -6.54 9.65 -3.24
CA SER A 24 -7.36 10.57 -4.04
C SER A 24 -6.95 10.54 -5.52
N LYS A 25 -7.87 10.99 -6.37
CA LYS A 25 -7.68 11.12 -7.83
C LYS A 25 -6.43 11.95 -8.18
N ASN A 26 -6.27 13.12 -7.54
CA ASN A 26 -5.22 14.07 -7.92
C ASN A 26 -3.83 13.48 -7.68
N ILE A 27 -3.60 12.93 -6.48
CA ILE A 27 -2.35 12.26 -6.15
C ILE A 27 -2.14 11.05 -7.07
N ALA A 28 -3.15 10.21 -7.23
CA ALA A 28 -3.06 9.04 -8.11
C ALA A 28 -2.71 9.39 -9.56
N SER A 29 -3.27 10.47 -10.12
CA SER A 29 -2.97 10.93 -11.49
C SER A 29 -1.51 11.37 -11.67
N ILE A 30 -0.92 11.95 -10.64
CA ILE A 30 0.50 12.33 -10.64
C ILE A 30 1.37 11.08 -10.59
N LEU A 31 1.08 10.18 -9.64
CA LEU A 31 1.88 8.99 -9.37
C LEU A 31 1.81 7.94 -10.48
N ASP A 32 0.69 7.85 -11.21
CA ASP A 32 0.47 6.87 -12.29
C ASP A 32 1.51 6.95 -13.42
N LYS A 33 2.26 8.05 -13.50
CA LYS A 33 3.34 8.25 -14.47
C LYS A 33 4.66 7.58 -14.04
N TYR A 34 4.84 7.38 -12.74
CA TYR A 34 6.12 6.98 -12.14
C TYR A 34 6.07 5.62 -11.45
N CYS A 35 4.86 5.13 -11.14
CA CYS A 35 4.68 3.90 -10.37
C CYS A 35 4.28 2.73 -11.26
N ASP A 36 4.78 1.55 -10.91
CA ASP A 36 4.30 0.28 -11.43
C ASP A 36 3.04 -0.19 -10.71
N LEU A 37 2.93 0.19 -9.43
CA LEU A 37 1.82 -0.15 -8.55
C LEU A 37 1.42 1.06 -7.72
N ILE A 38 0.12 1.32 -7.66
CA ILE A 38 -0.50 2.25 -6.73
C ILE A 38 -1.31 1.43 -5.71
N LEU A 39 -0.96 1.58 -4.45
CA LEU A 39 -1.61 0.91 -3.33
C LEU A 39 -2.62 1.86 -2.67
N VAL A 40 -3.88 1.47 -2.62
CA VAL A 40 -4.83 2.09 -1.70
C VAL A 40 -4.73 1.33 -0.38
N GLY A 41 -3.87 1.83 0.49
CA GLY A 41 -3.54 1.19 1.76
C GLY A 41 -4.49 1.61 2.89
N ASP A 42 -4.74 0.71 3.85
CA ASP A 42 -5.47 1.04 5.07
C ASP A 42 -4.71 2.01 5.99
N SER A 43 -3.44 2.32 5.66
CA SER A 43 -2.69 3.46 6.19
C SER A 43 -3.41 4.80 6.01
N LEU A 44 -4.41 4.90 5.11
CA LEU A 44 -5.29 6.08 5.03
C LEU A 44 -5.93 6.43 6.39
N GLY A 45 -6.18 5.45 7.24
CA GLY A 45 -6.73 5.67 8.57
C GLY A 45 -5.83 6.50 9.46
N THR A 46 -4.53 6.24 9.44
CA THR A 46 -3.52 7.00 10.22
C THR A 46 -3.16 8.32 9.55
N VAL A 47 -3.10 8.34 8.21
CA VAL A 47 -2.66 9.50 7.43
C VAL A 47 -3.74 10.58 7.31
N LEU A 48 -4.98 10.20 6.99
CA LEU A 48 -6.06 11.14 6.69
C LEU A 48 -7.03 11.35 7.85
N TYR A 49 -7.23 10.33 8.68
CA TYR A 49 -8.26 10.33 9.74
C TYR A 49 -7.66 10.44 11.15
N ASN A 50 -6.35 10.52 11.27
CA ASN A 50 -5.65 10.56 12.56
C ASN A 50 -6.03 9.39 13.49
N PHE A 51 -6.35 8.23 12.92
CA PHE A 51 -6.60 7.05 13.74
C PHE A 51 -5.30 6.55 14.36
N SER A 52 -5.35 6.11 15.61
CA SER A 52 -4.21 5.50 16.28
C SER A 52 -3.83 4.11 15.73
N SER A 53 -4.68 3.52 14.87
CA SER A 53 -4.47 2.20 14.28
C SER A 53 -5.29 2.05 13.01
N THR A 54 -4.77 1.29 12.05
CA THR A 54 -5.48 0.90 10.82
C THR A 54 -6.72 0.02 11.09
N LYS A 55 -6.85 -0.54 12.29
CA LYS A 55 -8.02 -1.36 12.70
C LYS A 55 -9.36 -0.64 12.64
N LYS A 56 -9.36 0.69 12.69
CA LYS A 56 -10.59 1.51 12.61
C LYS A 56 -11.04 1.76 11.17
N VAL A 57 -10.22 1.40 10.19
CA VAL A 57 -10.56 1.58 8.76
C VAL A 57 -11.65 0.59 8.38
N THR A 58 -12.72 1.12 7.80
CA THR A 58 -13.85 0.31 7.35
C THR A 58 -13.73 -0.08 5.87
N LEU A 59 -14.51 -1.08 5.47
CA LEU A 59 -14.60 -1.49 4.06
C LEU A 59 -15.13 -0.35 3.18
N GLU A 60 -16.08 0.41 3.69
CA GLU A 60 -16.68 1.56 3.00
C GLU A 60 -15.66 2.67 2.76
N MET A 61 -14.86 3.03 3.77
CA MET A 61 -13.76 3.99 3.59
C MET A 61 -12.80 3.54 2.50
N MET A 62 -12.39 2.27 2.51
CA MET A 62 -11.51 1.73 1.46
C MET A 62 -12.13 1.82 0.08
N ILE A 63 -13.43 1.53 -0.05
CA ILE A 63 -14.14 1.61 -1.32
C ILE A 63 -14.21 3.05 -1.82
N GLU A 64 -14.60 4.02 -1.00
CA GLU A 64 -14.77 5.41 -1.42
C GLU A 64 -13.43 6.04 -1.85
N HIS A 65 -12.37 5.87 -1.08
CA HIS A 65 -11.03 6.31 -1.49
C HIS A 65 -10.56 5.60 -2.77
N SER A 66 -10.80 4.30 -2.88
CA SER A 66 -10.43 3.54 -4.08
C SER A 66 -11.18 3.98 -5.34
N LYS A 67 -12.45 4.37 -5.25
CA LYS A 67 -13.18 4.97 -6.37
C LYS A 67 -12.49 6.25 -6.85
N SER A 68 -12.12 7.13 -5.92
CA SER A 68 -11.39 8.35 -6.23
C SER A 68 -10.04 8.05 -6.91
N VAL A 69 -9.24 7.15 -6.32
CA VAL A 69 -7.95 6.73 -6.88
C VAL A 69 -8.10 6.13 -8.27
N ARG A 70 -9.15 5.31 -8.51
CA ARG A 70 -9.39 4.69 -9.82
C ARG A 70 -9.53 5.71 -10.95
N MET A 71 -10.12 6.87 -10.68
CA MET A 71 -10.25 7.94 -11.68
C MET A 71 -8.89 8.50 -12.11
N GLY A 72 -7.87 8.42 -11.24
CA GLY A 72 -6.50 8.88 -11.53
C GLY A 72 -5.58 7.82 -12.13
N VAL A 73 -5.82 6.54 -11.84
CA VAL A 73 -4.93 5.44 -12.26
C VAL A 73 -5.34 4.89 -13.63
N LYS A 74 -4.44 4.95 -14.61
CA LYS A 74 -4.64 4.41 -15.97
C LYS A 74 -3.62 3.32 -16.30
N LYS A 75 -2.36 3.52 -16.00
CA LYS A 75 -1.22 2.66 -16.38
C LYS A 75 -0.85 1.68 -15.27
N SER A 76 -0.65 2.16 -14.05
CA SER A 76 -0.19 1.38 -12.90
C SER A 76 -1.17 0.26 -12.54
N LEU A 77 -0.64 -0.78 -11.89
CA LEU A 77 -1.45 -1.79 -11.21
C LEU A 77 -2.10 -1.13 -9.97
N MET A 78 -3.41 -1.23 -9.82
CA MET A 78 -4.11 -0.72 -8.64
C MET A 78 -4.48 -1.84 -7.70
N VAL A 79 -3.90 -1.83 -6.49
CA VAL A 79 -4.18 -2.80 -5.42
C VAL A 79 -4.88 -2.11 -4.27
N VAL A 80 -5.86 -2.76 -3.67
CA VAL A 80 -6.65 -2.23 -2.54
C VAL A 80 -6.52 -3.16 -1.35
N ASP A 81 -6.20 -2.60 -0.18
CA ASP A 81 -6.17 -3.38 1.05
C ASP A 81 -7.57 -3.83 1.47
N MET A 82 -7.67 -5.09 1.87
CA MET A 82 -8.81 -5.55 2.64
C MET A 82 -8.59 -5.15 4.11
N PRO A 83 -9.41 -4.27 4.68
CA PRO A 83 -9.17 -3.78 6.04
C PRO A 83 -9.43 -4.84 7.10
N HIS A 84 -8.95 -4.57 8.31
CA HIS A 84 -9.11 -5.46 9.45
C HIS A 84 -10.55 -5.95 9.62
N ASN A 85 -10.73 -7.21 10.03
CA ASN A 85 -12.03 -7.87 10.23
C ASN A 85 -12.91 -8.04 8.98
N THR A 86 -12.41 -7.83 7.77
CA THR A 86 -13.19 -8.01 6.52
C THR A 86 -12.91 -9.33 5.82
N TYR A 87 -12.00 -10.16 6.38
CA TYR A 87 -11.61 -11.47 5.83
C TYR A 87 -11.35 -12.52 6.93
N ARG A 88 -12.24 -12.58 7.94
CA ARG A 88 -12.14 -13.53 9.06
C ARG A 88 -12.30 -15.00 8.64
N ASN A 89 -13.01 -15.24 7.54
CA ASN A 89 -13.21 -16.56 6.92
C ASN A 89 -13.34 -16.42 5.39
N SER A 90 -13.29 -17.55 4.69
CA SER A 90 -13.30 -17.57 3.22
C SER A 90 -14.57 -17.00 2.59
N LYS A 91 -15.76 -17.22 3.21
CA LYS A 91 -17.05 -16.70 2.71
C LYS A 91 -17.12 -15.19 2.81
N GLU A 92 -16.75 -14.64 3.95
CA GLU A 92 -16.69 -13.19 4.19
C GLU A 92 -15.66 -12.51 3.30
N ALA A 93 -14.44 -13.06 3.23
CA ALA A 93 -13.38 -12.55 2.38
C ALA A 93 -13.80 -12.49 0.91
N LEU A 94 -14.42 -13.55 0.40
CA LEU A 94 -14.89 -13.59 -0.98
C LEU A 94 -15.98 -12.54 -1.25
N LYS A 95 -16.97 -12.40 -0.35
CA LYS A 95 -18.02 -11.38 -0.44
C LYS A 95 -17.41 -9.99 -0.50
N ASN A 96 -16.51 -9.66 0.43
CA ASN A 96 -15.93 -8.34 0.56
C ASN A 96 -14.94 -8.01 -0.58
N ALA A 97 -14.12 -8.97 -1.00
CA ALA A 97 -13.21 -8.78 -2.14
C ALA A 97 -13.98 -8.56 -3.45
N LYS A 98 -15.07 -9.31 -3.70
CA LYS A 98 -15.98 -9.07 -4.83
C LYS A 98 -16.60 -7.66 -4.76
N LYS A 99 -17.03 -7.20 -3.58
CA LYS A 99 -17.58 -5.85 -3.36
C LYS A 99 -16.52 -4.77 -3.70
N ILE A 100 -15.28 -4.92 -3.20
CA ILE A 100 -14.18 -4.01 -3.53
C ILE A 100 -13.98 -3.94 -5.05
N ILE A 101 -13.72 -5.08 -5.70
CA ILE A 101 -13.40 -5.13 -7.15
C ILE A 101 -14.55 -4.57 -7.99
N SER A 102 -15.80 -4.93 -7.69
CA SER A 102 -16.95 -4.48 -8.47
C SER A 102 -17.16 -2.97 -8.37
N LYS A 103 -16.98 -2.39 -7.17
CA LYS A 103 -17.21 -0.96 -6.91
C LYS A 103 -16.04 -0.07 -7.33
N THR A 104 -14.79 -0.57 -7.25
CA THR A 104 -13.59 0.25 -7.46
C THR A 104 -12.88 -0.03 -8.77
N LYS A 105 -13.19 -1.17 -9.42
CA LYS A 105 -12.49 -1.65 -10.63
C LYS A 105 -10.97 -1.80 -10.42
N CYS A 106 -10.53 -2.04 -9.16
CA CYS A 106 -9.13 -2.33 -8.87
C CYS A 106 -8.68 -3.65 -9.55
N ASP A 107 -7.38 -3.82 -9.64
CA ASP A 107 -6.80 -4.99 -10.31
C ASP A 107 -6.63 -6.18 -9.38
N ALA A 108 -6.39 -5.92 -8.09
CA ALA A 108 -6.17 -6.93 -7.07
C ALA A 108 -6.51 -6.40 -5.66
N VAL A 109 -6.56 -7.31 -4.69
CA VAL A 109 -6.68 -6.99 -3.27
C VAL A 109 -5.41 -7.38 -2.50
N LYS A 110 -5.10 -6.72 -1.38
CA LYS A 110 -4.00 -7.11 -0.48
C LYS A 110 -4.57 -7.62 0.85
N LEU A 111 -3.98 -8.68 1.39
CA LEU A 111 -4.31 -9.27 2.67
C LEU A 111 -3.06 -9.44 3.53
N GLU A 112 -3.19 -9.17 4.85
CA GLU A 112 -2.14 -9.35 5.83
C GLU A 112 -2.19 -10.73 6.49
N GLY A 113 -1.06 -11.43 6.52
CA GLY A 113 -0.88 -12.69 7.24
C GLY A 113 -0.18 -13.76 6.41
N GLY A 114 0.20 -14.84 7.12
CA GLY A 114 0.85 -16.03 6.54
C GLY A 114 -0.07 -17.26 6.62
N LYS A 115 0.43 -18.36 7.22
CA LYS A 115 -0.26 -19.66 7.31
C LYS A 115 -1.76 -19.57 7.65
N LYS A 116 -2.15 -18.66 8.55
CA LYS A 116 -3.53 -18.54 9.05
C LYS A 116 -4.56 -18.15 7.98
N ILE A 117 -4.13 -17.46 6.92
CA ILE A 117 -5.04 -16.96 5.88
C ILE A 117 -4.91 -17.70 4.53
N ILE A 118 -4.11 -18.76 4.47
CA ILE A 118 -3.86 -19.52 3.22
C ILE A 118 -5.15 -20.03 2.59
N GLN A 119 -6.07 -20.58 3.38
CA GLN A 119 -7.35 -21.08 2.87
C GLN A 119 -8.22 -19.95 2.31
N ILE A 120 -8.16 -18.77 2.93
CA ILE A 120 -8.85 -17.58 2.45
C ILE A 120 -8.27 -17.16 1.09
N ILE A 121 -6.94 -17.08 0.99
CA ILE A 121 -6.24 -16.73 -0.26
C ILE A 121 -6.58 -17.72 -1.36
N LYS A 122 -6.48 -19.03 -1.12
CA LYS A 122 -6.85 -20.07 -2.08
C LYS A 122 -8.30 -19.91 -2.58
N THR A 123 -9.23 -19.56 -1.69
CA THR A 123 -10.62 -19.30 -2.05
C THR A 123 -10.75 -18.08 -2.97
N LEU A 124 -10.04 -16.97 -2.70
CA LEU A 124 -10.03 -15.79 -3.55
C LEU A 124 -9.45 -16.10 -4.94
N ILE A 125 -8.29 -16.77 -4.99
CA ILE A 125 -7.61 -17.15 -6.23
C ILE A 125 -8.48 -18.09 -7.08
N LYS A 126 -9.11 -19.11 -6.47
CA LYS A 126 -10.06 -20.02 -7.16
C LYS A 126 -11.22 -19.22 -7.80
N ASN A 127 -11.63 -18.13 -7.20
CA ASN A 127 -12.65 -17.22 -7.72
C ASN A 127 -12.08 -16.11 -8.63
N LYS A 128 -10.88 -16.28 -9.18
CA LYS A 128 -10.20 -15.37 -10.13
C LYS A 128 -9.96 -13.97 -9.58
N ILE A 129 -9.86 -13.83 -8.26
CA ILE A 129 -9.50 -12.59 -7.55
C ILE A 129 -7.99 -12.63 -7.29
N PRO A 130 -7.19 -11.76 -7.95
CA PRO A 130 -5.77 -11.70 -7.68
C PRO A 130 -5.48 -11.14 -6.28
N VAL A 131 -4.51 -11.75 -5.60
CA VAL A 131 -4.15 -11.40 -4.22
C VAL A 131 -2.67 -11.05 -4.13
N MET A 132 -2.37 -9.94 -3.45
CA MET A 132 -1.05 -9.59 -2.94
C MET A 132 -0.99 -9.99 -1.47
N GLY A 133 0.04 -10.74 -1.08
CA GLY A 133 0.31 -11.12 0.31
C GLY A 133 1.06 -10.03 1.07
N HIS A 134 1.05 -10.10 2.41
CA HIS A 134 1.80 -9.17 3.26
C HIS A 134 2.34 -9.91 4.49
N LEU A 135 3.66 -9.85 4.69
CA LEU A 135 4.39 -10.47 5.80
C LEU A 135 5.27 -9.43 6.53
N GLY A 136 5.66 -9.78 7.75
CA GLY A 136 6.51 -8.95 8.59
C GLY A 136 5.74 -8.29 9.72
N VAL A 137 5.82 -7.00 9.86
CA VAL A 137 4.90 -6.23 10.69
C VAL A 137 3.56 -6.20 9.97
N LEU A 138 2.50 -6.52 10.69
CA LEU A 138 1.14 -6.55 10.18
C LEU A 138 0.33 -5.50 10.94
N PRO A 139 0.15 -4.27 10.43
CA PRO A 139 -0.50 -3.16 11.13
C PRO A 139 -1.90 -3.50 11.67
N GLN A 140 -2.65 -4.32 10.95
CA GLN A 140 -3.99 -4.75 11.34
C GLN A 140 -4.02 -5.65 12.60
N SER A 141 -2.92 -6.30 12.96
CA SER A 141 -2.85 -7.22 14.09
C SER A 141 -1.74 -6.90 15.08
N ALA A 142 -0.80 -6.03 14.74
CA ALA A 142 0.34 -5.70 15.58
C ALA A 142 -0.10 -5.01 16.89
N LYS A 143 0.45 -5.48 18.00
CA LYS A 143 0.38 -4.80 19.30
C LYS A 143 1.51 -3.76 19.45
N ASN A 144 2.68 -4.06 18.88
CA ASN A 144 3.88 -3.22 18.89
C ASN A 144 4.54 -3.23 17.50
N PHE A 145 4.99 -2.07 17.04
CA PHE A 145 5.73 -1.91 15.79
C PHE A 145 7.22 -2.23 15.98
N ARG A 146 7.54 -3.50 16.13
CA ARG A 146 8.93 -4.00 16.19
C ARG A 146 9.25 -4.75 14.90
N PHE A 147 10.38 -4.43 14.26
CA PHE A 147 10.82 -5.17 13.06
C PHE A 147 10.97 -6.68 13.36
N LYS A 148 10.76 -7.50 12.35
CA LYS A 148 10.63 -8.95 12.44
C LYS A 148 11.83 -9.67 11.84
N GLY A 149 12.03 -10.93 12.26
CA GLY A 149 13.03 -11.82 11.65
C GLY A 149 14.40 -11.82 12.32
N LYS A 150 14.59 -11.12 13.47
CA LYS A 150 15.82 -11.22 14.26
C LYS A 150 15.94 -12.55 15.00
N LYS A 151 14.83 -13.06 15.55
CA LYS A 151 14.82 -14.34 16.28
C LYS A 151 14.71 -15.50 15.29
N ILE A 152 15.48 -16.57 15.50
CA ILE A 152 15.53 -17.76 14.61
C ILE A 152 14.13 -18.34 14.34
N LYS A 153 13.31 -18.51 15.37
CA LYS A 153 11.94 -19.04 15.24
C LYS A 153 11.06 -18.12 14.38
N GLU A 154 11.16 -16.81 14.57
CA GLU A 154 10.42 -15.80 13.80
C GLU A 154 10.87 -15.83 12.34
N ARG A 155 12.18 -15.89 12.08
CA ARG A 155 12.78 -16.03 10.75
C ARG A 155 12.26 -17.25 10.01
N LYS A 156 12.36 -18.45 10.63
CA LYS A 156 11.85 -19.71 10.05
C LYS A 156 10.35 -19.63 9.71
N ASN A 157 9.55 -19.01 10.57
CA ASN A 157 8.12 -18.83 10.32
C ASN A 157 7.84 -17.93 9.12
N ILE A 158 8.54 -16.80 8.98
CA ILE A 158 8.33 -15.86 7.86
C ILE A 158 8.76 -16.50 6.54
N ILE A 159 9.88 -17.25 6.52
CA ILE A 159 10.32 -18.02 5.34
C ILE A 159 9.26 -19.04 4.94
N ARG A 160 8.78 -19.84 5.89
CA ARG A 160 7.71 -20.82 5.62
C ARG A 160 6.46 -20.13 5.07
N ASP A 161 6.03 -19.04 5.71
CA ASP A 161 4.83 -18.32 5.35
C ASP A 161 4.95 -17.67 3.96
N SER A 162 6.16 -17.21 3.54
CA SER A 162 6.39 -16.70 2.19
C SER A 162 6.21 -17.76 1.12
N LYS A 163 6.70 -18.98 1.35
CA LYS A 163 6.50 -20.14 0.46
C LYS A 163 5.03 -20.54 0.38
N LEU A 164 4.35 -20.64 1.52
CA LEU A 164 2.92 -20.95 1.57
C LEU A 164 2.05 -19.92 0.82
N LEU A 165 2.40 -18.64 0.90
CA LEU A 165 1.71 -17.58 0.15
C LEU A 165 1.92 -17.76 -1.35
N GLU A 166 3.15 -18.00 -1.79
CA GLU A 166 3.46 -18.28 -3.20
C GLU A 166 2.71 -19.51 -3.72
N GLU A 167 2.75 -20.62 -2.99
CA GLU A 167 2.02 -21.86 -3.32
C GLU A 167 0.50 -21.66 -3.35
N ALA A 168 -0.02 -20.75 -2.53
CA ALA A 168 -1.44 -20.39 -2.57
C ALA A 168 -1.83 -19.54 -3.78
N GLY A 169 -0.84 -19.04 -4.56
CA GLY A 169 -1.04 -18.31 -5.79
C GLY A 169 -1.09 -16.79 -5.67
N VAL A 170 -0.55 -16.19 -4.59
CA VAL A 170 -0.40 -14.73 -4.56
C VAL A 170 0.56 -14.29 -5.66
N PHE A 171 0.32 -13.14 -6.28
CA PHE A 171 1.16 -12.66 -7.37
C PHE A 171 2.37 -11.84 -6.90
N SER A 172 2.40 -11.41 -5.64
CA SER A 172 3.48 -10.64 -5.02
C SER A 172 3.32 -10.64 -3.50
N ILE A 173 4.39 -10.33 -2.77
CA ILE A 173 4.40 -10.24 -1.29
C ILE A 173 5.00 -8.92 -0.85
N ILE A 174 4.28 -8.14 -0.02
CA ILE A 174 4.85 -7.04 0.74
C ILE A 174 5.66 -7.62 1.90
N LEU A 175 6.87 -7.10 2.10
CA LEU A 175 7.75 -7.40 3.23
C LEU A 175 7.92 -6.13 4.06
N GLU A 176 7.16 -6.01 5.16
CA GLU A 176 7.16 -4.81 6.01
C GLU A 176 8.00 -4.99 7.26
N CYS A 177 8.97 -4.08 7.46
CA CYS A 177 9.82 -4.02 8.64
C CYS A 177 10.43 -5.41 8.98
N ILE A 178 10.96 -6.08 7.97
CA ILE A 178 11.67 -7.35 8.10
C ILE A 178 13.17 -7.09 8.11
N GLU A 179 13.91 -7.85 8.92
CA GLU A 179 15.38 -7.83 8.96
C GLU A 179 15.94 -7.98 7.53
N SER A 180 16.92 -7.12 7.17
CA SER A 180 17.36 -6.94 5.79
C SER A 180 17.90 -8.24 5.15
N SER A 181 18.66 -9.04 5.89
CA SER A 181 19.20 -10.32 5.39
C SER A 181 18.06 -11.32 5.14
N LEU A 182 17.05 -11.34 6.00
CA LEU A 182 15.86 -12.20 5.82
C LEU A 182 15.03 -11.79 4.61
N ALA A 183 14.81 -10.49 4.42
CA ALA A 183 14.09 -10.00 3.24
C ALA A 183 14.84 -10.34 1.94
N LYS A 184 16.17 -10.21 1.93
CA LYS A 184 17.03 -10.66 0.82
C LYS A 184 16.89 -12.15 0.55
N GLU A 185 16.89 -12.99 1.60
CA GLU A 185 16.72 -14.43 1.48
C GLU A 185 15.36 -14.79 0.89
N ILE A 186 14.27 -14.21 1.42
CA ILE A 186 12.91 -14.44 0.91
C ILE A 186 12.81 -14.04 -0.57
N THR A 187 13.37 -12.86 -0.93
CA THR A 187 13.39 -12.41 -2.32
C THR A 187 14.07 -13.41 -3.25
N LYS A 188 15.17 -14.03 -2.78
CA LYS A 188 15.93 -15.02 -3.57
C LYS A 188 15.17 -16.34 -3.75
N ILE A 189 14.45 -16.80 -2.73
CA ILE A 189 13.82 -18.13 -2.72
C ILE A 189 12.39 -18.14 -3.28
N THR A 190 11.76 -16.98 -3.49
CA THR A 190 10.43 -16.86 -4.10
C THR A 190 10.54 -16.52 -5.59
N ASN A 191 9.64 -17.06 -6.41
CA ASN A 191 9.57 -16.78 -7.85
C ASN A 191 8.66 -15.59 -8.18
N ILE A 192 7.95 -15.06 -7.19
CA ILE A 192 7.08 -13.89 -7.33
C ILE A 192 7.77 -12.63 -6.78
N PRO A 193 7.42 -11.43 -7.29
CA PRO A 193 8.02 -10.19 -6.80
C PRO A 193 7.79 -9.95 -5.32
N THR A 194 8.83 -9.49 -4.63
CA THR A 194 8.77 -9.00 -3.26
C THR A 194 8.90 -7.48 -3.23
N ILE A 195 8.04 -6.81 -2.47
CA ILE A 195 8.03 -5.35 -2.33
C ILE A 195 8.37 -4.99 -0.89
N GLY A 196 9.47 -4.30 -0.69
CA GLY A 196 9.94 -3.92 0.65
C GLY A 196 9.36 -2.59 1.13
N ILE A 197 9.09 -2.50 2.42
CA ILE A 197 8.92 -1.26 3.16
C ILE A 197 9.63 -1.41 4.51
N GLY A 198 10.68 -0.62 4.74
CA GLY A 198 11.54 -0.82 5.91
C GLY A 198 12.19 -2.21 5.98
N ALA A 199 12.52 -2.81 4.84
CA ALA A 199 13.07 -4.15 4.73
C ALA A 199 14.46 -4.13 4.05
N SER A 200 14.58 -4.54 2.79
CA SER A 200 15.88 -4.63 2.10
C SER A 200 15.85 -3.97 0.73
N VAL A 201 16.95 -3.33 0.35
CA VAL A 201 17.19 -2.86 -1.02
C VAL A 201 17.19 -4.00 -2.04
N ASN A 202 17.43 -5.23 -1.58
CA ASN A 202 17.44 -6.43 -2.43
C ASN A 202 16.02 -6.92 -2.80
N CYS A 203 14.94 -6.40 -2.20
CA CYS A 203 13.60 -6.69 -2.67
C CYS A 203 13.44 -6.25 -4.15
N ASP A 204 12.54 -6.91 -4.87
CA ASP A 204 12.29 -6.59 -6.29
C ASP A 204 11.70 -5.18 -6.47
N GLY A 205 11.04 -4.66 -5.45
CA GLY A 205 10.54 -3.28 -5.43
C GLY A 205 10.48 -2.69 -4.03
N GLN A 206 10.04 -1.43 -3.96
CA GLN A 206 9.84 -0.70 -2.71
C GLN A 206 8.49 0.02 -2.74
N VAL A 207 7.85 0.11 -1.58
CA VAL A 207 6.66 0.94 -1.38
C VAL A 207 6.88 1.92 -0.23
N LEU A 208 6.36 3.13 -0.38
CA LEU A 208 6.25 4.11 0.70
C LEU A 208 4.83 4.71 0.73
N VAL A 209 4.44 5.19 1.90
CA VAL A 209 3.29 6.06 2.04
C VAL A 209 3.64 7.42 1.41
N THR A 210 2.82 7.87 0.48
CA THR A 210 3.10 9.10 -0.28
C THR A 210 3.20 10.32 0.61
N ASP A 211 2.32 10.45 1.61
CA ASP A 211 2.33 11.59 2.55
C ASP A 211 3.62 11.63 3.39
N ASP A 212 4.21 10.46 3.69
CA ASP A 212 5.52 10.38 4.32
C ASP A 212 6.62 10.82 3.36
N LEU A 213 6.59 10.33 2.12
CA LEU A 213 7.56 10.64 1.07
C LEU A 213 7.63 12.14 0.77
N ILE A 214 6.48 12.82 0.67
CA ILE A 214 6.41 14.24 0.35
C ILE A 214 6.55 15.16 1.57
N GLY A 215 6.71 14.60 2.78
CA GLY A 215 6.91 15.37 4.01
C GLY A 215 5.66 16.11 4.51
N LEU A 216 4.47 15.62 4.16
CA LEU A 216 3.20 16.14 4.70
C LEU A 216 2.89 15.52 6.06
N ASN A 217 3.29 14.27 6.28
CA ASN A 217 3.07 13.56 7.53
C ASN A 217 4.26 13.78 8.50
N LYS A 218 3.95 14.00 9.79
CA LYS A 218 4.96 14.28 10.85
C LYS A 218 5.60 13.02 11.43
N ILE A 219 5.33 11.86 10.87
CA ILE A 219 5.85 10.59 11.38
C ILE A 219 7.39 10.56 11.34
N LYS A 220 7.99 10.10 12.45
CA LYS A 220 9.44 9.88 12.57
C LYS A 220 9.71 8.38 12.64
N VAL A 221 9.74 7.71 11.49
CA VAL A 221 10.06 6.29 11.39
C VAL A 221 11.36 6.11 10.63
N ARG A 222 12.25 5.24 11.12
CA ARG A 222 13.62 5.07 10.60
C ARG A 222 13.70 4.79 9.09
N PHE A 223 12.74 4.07 8.53
CA PHE A 223 12.76 3.69 7.12
C PHE A 223 12.14 4.73 6.19
N VAL A 224 11.55 5.80 6.73
CA VAL A 224 10.96 6.87 5.93
C VAL A 224 12.03 7.86 5.53
N LYS A 225 12.29 7.95 4.23
CA LYS A 225 13.07 9.01 3.62
C LYS A 225 12.12 10.03 2.98
N LYS A 226 12.18 11.27 3.46
CA LYS A 226 11.44 12.39 2.86
C LYS A 226 12.19 12.88 1.61
N TYR A 227 11.47 13.07 0.52
CA TYR A 227 12.00 13.60 -0.74
C TYR A 227 11.55 15.04 -1.00
N SER A 228 10.59 15.55 -0.20
CA SER A 228 10.07 16.91 -0.27
C SER A 228 9.59 17.37 1.11
N ASN A 229 9.17 18.64 1.21
CA ASN A 229 8.57 19.24 2.41
C ASN A 229 7.32 20.03 2.04
N ILE A 230 6.29 19.34 1.60
CA ILE A 230 5.02 19.94 1.16
C ILE A 230 4.30 20.67 2.32
N GLU A 231 4.50 20.26 3.57
CA GLU A 231 3.97 21.00 4.73
C GLU A 231 4.45 22.47 4.71
N LYS A 232 5.76 22.67 4.43
CA LYS A 232 6.33 24.04 4.33
C LYS A 232 5.72 24.82 3.17
N ASP A 233 5.53 24.18 2.02
CA ASP A 233 5.00 24.84 0.83
C ASP A 233 3.53 25.26 1.03
N ILE A 234 2.71 24.38 1.64
CA ILE A 234 1.33 24.69 2.01
C ILE A 234 1.28 25.86 3.00
N ASN A 235 2.12 25.84 4.05
CA ASN A 235 2.18 26.93 5.02
C ASN A 235 2.55 28.27 4.37
N ASN A 236 3.55 28.27 3.48
CA ASN A 236 3.96 29.47 2.75
C ASN A 236 2.84 30.00 1.84
N ALA A 237 2.16 29.14 1.12
CA ALA A 237 1.05 29.53 0.26
C ALA A 237 -0.11 30.11 1.06
N ALA A 238 -0.50 29.46 2.16
CA ALA A 238 -1.56 29.94 3.05
C ALA A 238 -1.20 31.30 3.70
N LEU A 239 0.05 31.48 4.11
CA LEU A 239 0.51 32.75 4.69
C LEU A 239 0.46 33.90 3.66
N LYS A 240 0.90 33.65 2.40
CA LYS A 240 0.81 34.66 1.33
C LYS A 240 -0.64 35.02 1.05
N PHE A 241 -1.51 34.04 0.87
CA PHE A 241 -2.93 34.27 0.66
C PHE A 241 -3.55 35.10 1.78
N LYS A 242 -3.29 34.74 3.06
CA LYS A 242 -3.76 35.50 4.22
C LYS A 242 -3.31 36.95 4.18
N LYS A 243 -2.03 37.22 3.85
CA LYS A 243 -1.48 38.60 3.76
C LYS A 243 -2.19 39.41 2.67
N ASP A 244 -2.43 38.78 1.50
CA ASP A 244 -3.08 39.46 0.38
C ASP A 244 -4.55 39.77 0.67
N VAL A 245 -5.27 38.90 1.35
CA VAL A 245 -6.65 39.13 1.79
C VAL A 245 -6.71 40.26 2.81
N ILE A 246 -5.85 40.24 3.86
CA ILE A 246 -5.85 41.26 4.91
C ILE A 246 -5.45 42.64 4.34
N ALA A 247 -4.56 42.68 3.36
CA ALA A 247 -4.11 43.91 2.70
C ALA A 247 -5.04 44.39 1.55
N ASN A 248 -6.21 43.79 1.37
CA ASN A 248 -7.14 44.01 0.25
C ASN A 248 -6.49 43.93 -1.15
N LYS A 249 -5.48 43.05 -1.30
CA LYS A 249 -4.80 42.78 -2.58
C LYS A 249 -5.42 41.59 -3.35
N PHE A 250 -6.22 40.79 -2.67
CA PHE A 250 -6.96 39.68 -3.27
C PHE A 250 -8.44 39.72 -2.86
N PRO A 251 -9.41 39.58 -3.83
CA PRO A 251 -9.14 39.45 -5.26
C PRO A 251 -8.73 40.81 -5.87
N SER A 252 -7.84 40.78 -6.84
CA SER A 252 -7.58 41.92 -7.72
C SER A 252 -8.57 41.94 -8.90
N LYS A 253 -8.59 43.02 -9.71
CA LYS A 253 -9.42 43.11 -10.95
C LYS A 253 -9.24 41.87 -11.89
N LYS A 254 -8.06 41.26 -11.87
CA LYS A 254 -7.77 40.05 -12.66
C LYS A 254 -8.48 38.80 -12.13
N TYR A 255 -8.84 38.78 -10.86
CA TYR A 255 -9.40 37.61 -10.15
C TYR A 255 -10.81 37.84 -9.61
N SER A 256 -11.51 38.89 -10.12
CA SER A 256 -12.91 39.19 -9.81
C SER A 256 -13.71 39.29 -11.09
N TYR A 257 -15.03 39.06 -10.99
CA TYR A 257 -16.01 39.15 -12.09
C TYR A 257 -16.75 40.47 -12.04
#